data_688af3429ac5aa9978858a5cdfe468c2
#
_entry.id   688af3429ac5aa9978858a5cdfe468c2
#
_cell.length_a   1.000
_cell.length_b   1.000
_cell.length_c   1.000
_cell.angle_alpha   90.00
_cell.angle_beta   90.00
_cell.angle_gamma   90.00
#
_symmetry.space_group_name_H-M   'P 1'
#
loop_
_entity.id
_entity.type
_entity.pdbx_description
1 polymer ?
#
loop_
_entity_poly.entity_id
_entity_poly.type
_entity_poly.pdbx_seq_one_letter_code
_entity_poly.pdbx_strand_id
1 'polypeptide(L)'
;GGGFENICAAADILKGRYIGADEFTLSVYPASMPIYMELIRNGCAATILETGAVMKTAFCGPCFGAGDTPANNAFSIRHSTRNFPNREGSKLQNGQIASVALMDARSIAATAANKGVLTSATDFDGDFGKYKYHFDSNIYKNRVFDSHGVADESVEIQFGPNIKDWPAMGALPENLVLQVVSEIHDPVTTTDELIPSGETSSYRSNPLGLAEFTLSRKDPQYVGPVSYTHLRAH
;
A
#
# COMPACT_ATOMS: atom_id res chain seq x y z
N GLY A 1 -3.39 -5.64 -0.01
CA GLY A 1 -3.57 -6.79 0.84
C GLY A 1 -4.57 -7.78 0.28
N GLY A 2 -4.35 -9.06 0.55
CA GLY A 2 -5.21 -10.13 0.08
C GLY A 2 -6.49 -10.27 0.88
N GLY A 3 -7.63 -10.45 0.20
CA GLY A 3 -8.89 -10.79 0.83
C GLY A 3 -8.89 -12.21 1.41
N PHE A 4 -9.81 -12.46 2.35
CA PHE A 4 -9.89 -13.72 3.08
C PHE A 4 -10.02 -14.94 2.14
N GLU A 5 -10.99 -14.91 1.23
CA GLU A 5 -11.24 -16.02 0.32
C GLU A 5 -10.05 -16.29 -0.61
N ASN A 6 -9.40 -15.25 -1.09
CA ASN A 6 -8.24 -15.37 -1.97
C ASN A 6 -7.06 -16.03 -1.26
N ILE A 7 -6.82 -15.69 0.01
CA ILE A 7 -5.73 -16.29 0.78
C ILE A 7 -6.07 -17.72 1.17
N CYS A 8 -7.32 -18.02 1.51
CA CYS A 8 -7.75 -19.39 1.78
C CYS A 8 -7.62 -20.29 0.53
N ALA A 9 -8.01 -19.79 -0.65
CA ALA A 9 -7.84 -20.51 -1.90
C ALA A 9 -6.34 -20.77 -2.21
N ALA A 10 -5.50 -19.77 -1.95
CA ALA A 10 -4.05 -19.94 -2.07
C ALA A 10 -3.51 -21.01 -1.11
N ALA A 11 -3.97 -21.01 0.16
CA ALA A 11 -3.59 -22.02 1.14
C ALA A 11 -3.97 -23.44 0.71
N ASP A 12 -5.16 -23.62 0.11
CA ASP A 12 -5.58 -24.94 -0.39
C ASP A 12 -4.67 -25.45 -1.52
N ILE A 13 -4.28 -24.59 -2.45
CA ILE A 13 -3.34 -24.93 -3.52
C ILE A 13 -1.96 -25.26 -2.95
N LEU A 14 -1.52 -24.55 -1.94
CA LEU A 14 -0.19 -24.67 -1.34
C LEU A 14 -0.08 -25.82 -0.31
N LYS A 15 -1.18 -26.38 0.14
CA LYS A 15 -1.21 -27.40 1.19
C LYS A 15 -0.31 -28.60 0.88
N GLY A 16 0.62 -28.89 1.79
CA GLY A 16 1.58 -29.99 1.65
C GLY A 16 2.65 -29.78 0.59
N ARG A 17 2.82 -28.54 0.13
CA ARG A 17 3.82 -28.18 -0.90
C ARG A 17 4.95 -27.35 -0.30
N TYR A 18 6.07 -27.31 -0.98
CA TYR A 18 7.23 -26.52 -0.65
C TYR A 18 7.57 -25.60 -1.84
N ILE A 19 7.70 -24.31 -1.60
CA ILE A 19 7.90 -23.31 -2.66
C ILE A 19 9.33 -23.26 -3.22
N GLY A 20 10.26 -24.03 -2.66
CA GLY A 20 11.66 -24.06 -3.05
C GLY A 20 12.54 -23.19 -2.12
N ALA A 21 13.84 -23.37 -2.25
CA ALA A 21 14.86 -22.62 -1.50
C ALA A 21 15.71 -21.73 -2.42
N ASP A 22 15.34 -21.62 -3.70
CA ASP A 22 16.04 -20.85 -4.71
C ASP A 22 15.64 -19.36 -4.67
N GLU A 23 15.76 -18.68 -5.78
CA GLU A 23 15.47 -17.25 -5.89
C GLU A 23 13.99 -16.88 -5.72
N PHE A 24 13.07 -17.86 -5.88
CA PHE A 24 11.64 -17.60 -5.76
C PHE A 24 11.24 -17.40 -4.28
N THR A 25 10.52 -16.33 -4.02
CA THR A 25 9.94 -16.03 -2.69
C THR A 25 8.47 -15.71 -2.80
N LEU A 26 7.69 -16.04 -1.76
CA LEU A 26 6.28 -15.71 -1.64
C LEU A 26 6.03 -14.92 -0.36
N SER A 27 5.47 -13.72 -0.51
CA SER A 27 4.99 -12.90 0.61
C SER A 27 3.49 -12.72 0.56
N VAL A 28 2.81 -12.93 1.67
CA VAL A 28 1.36 -12.83 1.81
C VAL A 28 1.00 -11.75 2.82
N TYR A 29 0.09 -10.87 2.42
CA TYR A 29 -0.36 -9.72 3.22
C TYR A 29 -1.88 -9.77 3.38
N PRO A 30 -2.43 -10.28 4.51
CA PRO A 30 -3.85 -10.17 4.80
C PRO A 30 -4.30 -8.71 4.81
N ALA A 31 -5.50 -8.42 4.27
CA ALA A 31 -5.97 -7.05 4.11
C ALA A 31 -6.26 -6.32 5.43
N SER A 32 -6.44 -7.06 6.54
CA SER A 32 -6.70 -6.49 7.86
C SER A 32 -6.32 -7.47 8.98
N MET A 33 -6.20 -6.98 10.20
CA MET A 33 -5.94 -7.83 11.37
C MET A 33 -7.06 -8.83 11.65
N PRO A 34 -8.36 -8.51 11.53
CA PRO A 34 -9.42 -9.52 11.65
C PRO A 34 -9.30 -10.65 10.63
N ILE A 35 -8.96 -10.34 9.37
CA ILE A 35 -8.70 -11.35 8.35
C ILE A 35 -7.49 -12.19 8.76
N TYR A 36 -6.41 -11.58 9.21
CA TYR A 36 -5.21 -12.32 9.61
C TYR A 36 -5.50 -13.28 10.78
N MET A 37 -6.25 -12.82 11.79
CA MET A 37 -6.65 -13.66 12.91
C MET A 37 -7.53 -14.83 12.46
N GLU A 38 -8.46 -14.61 11.55
CA GLU A 38 -9.32 -15.69 11.03
C GLU A 38 -8.52 -16.72 10.21
N LEU A 39 -7.52 -16.29 9.47
CA LEU A 39 -6.58 -17.18 8.77
C LEU A 39 -5.72 -18.00 9.73
N ILE A 40 -5.41 -17.47 10.91
CA ILE A 40 -4.73 -18.23 11.98
C ILE A 40 -5.69 -19.27 12.56
N ARG A 41 -6.91 -18.87 12.89
CA ARG A 41 -7.92 -19.74 13.52
C ARG A 41 -8.34 -20.92 12.63
N ASN A 42 -8.46 -20.69 11.33
CA ASN A 42 -8.85 -21.73 10.37
C ASN A 42 -7.67 -22.57 9.84
N GLY A 43 -6.44 -22.26 10.26
CA GLY A 43 -5.23 -22.99 9.87
C GLY A 43 -4.62 -22.60 8.53
N CYS A 44 -5.24 -21.72 7.73
CA CYS A 44 -4.69 -21.31 6.44
C CYS A 44 -3.34 -20.60 6.59
N ALA A 45 -3.17 -19.79 7.65
CA ALA A 45 -1.89 -19.13 7.91
C ALA A 45 -0.76 -20.14 8.16
N ALA A 46 -1.02 -21.17 8.96
CA ALA A 46 -0.05 -22.23 9.23
C ALA A 46 0.32 -22.97 7.93
N THR A 47 -0.70 -23.38 7.15
CA THR A 47 -0.48 -24.04 5.85
C THR A 47 0.42 -23.23 4.92
N ILE A 48 0.23 -21.91 4.85
CA ILE A 48 1.06 -21.03 4.00
C ILE A 48 2.49 -20.95 4.54
N LEU A 49 2.66 -20.76 5.85
CA LEU A 49 3.98 -20.66 6.49
C LEU A 49 4.80 -21.95 6.36
N GLU A 50 4.16 -23.12 6.45
CA GLU A 50 4.80 -24.43 6.27
C GLU A 50 5.43 -24.61 4.90
N THR A 51 4.99 -23.86 3.87
CA THR A 51 5.56 -23.91 2.53
C THR A 51 6.90 -23.20 2.38
N GLY A 52 7.29 -22.39 3.36
CA GLY A 52 8.42 -21.46 3.28
C GLY A 52 8.04 -20.04 2.89
N ALA A 53 6.74 -19.75 2.72
CA ALA A 53 6.25 -18.41 2.47
C ALA A 53 6.31 -17.52 3.73
N VAL A 54 6.30 -16.21 3.55
CA VAL A 54 6.29 -15.23 4.62
C VAL A 54 4.93 -14.54 4.70
N MET A 55 4.35 -14.48 5.89
CA MET A 55 3.15 -13.69 6.16
C MET A 55 3.48 -12.44 6.96
N LYS A 56 2.98 -11.30 6.50
CA LYS A 56 3.19 -9.99 7.13
C LYS A 56 1.86 -9.28 7.30
N THR A 57 1.79 -8.34 8.24
CA THR A 57 0.62 -7.47 8.38
C THR A 57 0.46 -6.55 7.17
N ALA A 58 -0.79 -6.14 6.89
CA ALA A 58 -1.06 -5.21 5.80
C ALA A 58 -0.31 -3.88 6.00
N PHE A 59 0.43 -3.47 5.00
CA PHE A 59 1.09 -2.17 4.94
C PHE A 59 1.28 -1.72 3.48
N CYS A 60 1.47 -0.44 3.29
CA CYS A 60 1.75 0.10 1.97
C CYS A 60 3.27 0.06 1.73
N GLY A 61 3.77 -1.01 1.19
CA GLY A 61 5.20 -1.25 1.03
C GLY A 61 5.58 -1.75 -0.36
N PRO A 62 5.12 -2.93 -0.79
CA PRO A 62 5.55 -3.51 -2.06
C PRO A 62 5.25 -2.64 -3.29
N CYS A 63 4.23 -1.79 -3.25
CA CYS A 63 3.87 -0.95 -4.39
C CYS A 63 4.78 0.28 -4.61
N PHE A 64 5.68 0.60 -3.69
CA PHE A 64 6.62 1.71 -3.85
C PHE A 64 8.06 1.40 -3.39
N GLY A 65 8.38 0.12 -3.23
CA GLY A 65 9.74 -0.33 -2.93
C GLY A 65 10.14 -0.30 -1.45
N ALA A 66 9.18 -0.21 -0.52
CA ALA A 66 9.46 -0.28 0.92
C ALA A 66 9.57 -1.72 1.45
N GLY A 67 9.39 -2.73 0.60
CA GLY A 67 9.54 -4.14 0.94
C GLY A 67 9.27 -5.03 -0.25
N ASP A 68 9.78 -6.25 -0.21
CA ASP A 68 9.64 -7.25 -1.29
C ASP A 68 10.00 -6.71 -2.68
N THR A 69 11.05 -5.89 -2.73
CA THR A 69 11.55 -5.33 -4.00
C THR A 69 12.20 -6.43 -4.81
N PRO A 70 11.83 -6.59 -6.09
CA PRO A 70 12.45 -7.58 -6.95
C PRO A 70 13.94 -7.33 -7.13
N ALA A 71 14.71 -8.40 -7.27
CA ALA A 71 16.12 -8.31 -7.65
C ALA A 71 16.27 -7.77 -9.09
N ASN A 72 17.49 -7.40 -9.46
CA ASN A 72 17.80 -6.98 -10.83
C ASN A 72 17.45 -8.11 -11.82
N ASN A 73 16.78 -7.75 -12.91
CA ASN A 73 16.25 -8.67 -13.94
C ASN A 73 15.20 -9.68 -13.41
N ALA A 74 14.69 -9.50 -12.20
CA ALA A 74 13.66 -10.36 -11.65
C ALA A 74 12.25 -9.97 -12.15
N PHE A 75 11.36 -10.95 -12.10
CA PHE A 75 9.95 -10.80 -12.43
C PHE A 75 9.10 -10.96 -11.17
N SER A 76 8.31 -9.97 -10.84
CA SER A 76 7.39 -9.97 -9.70
C SER A 76 5.95 -10.12 -10.17
N ILE A 77 5.23 -11.10 -9.63
CA ILE A 77 3.80 -11.27 -9.85
C ILE A 77 3.02 -10.88 -8.60
N ARG A 78 1.92 -10.15 -8.74
CA ARG A 78 1.18 -9.56 -7.62
C ARG A 78 -0.32 -9.63 -7.81
N HIS A 79 -1.04 -9.89 -6.71
CA HIS A 79 -2.50 -9.97 -6.74
C HIS A 79 -3.18 -8.61 -6.59
N SER A 80 -2.84 -7.86 -5.57
CA SER A 80 -3.59 -6.67 -5.18
C SER A 80 -2.68 -5.49 -4.94
N THR A 81 -2.14 -4.94 -5.98
CA THR A 81 -1.32 -3.75 -5.85
C THR A 81 -1.41 -2.91 -7.10
N ARG A 82 -1.04 -1.67 -6.97
CA ARG A 82 -0.94 -0.77 -8.11
C ARG A 82 0.32 -1.10 -8.88
N ASN A 83 0.16 -1.30 -10.16
CA ASN A 83 1.25 -1.62 -11.07
C ASN A 83 1.63 -0.38 -11.86
N PHE A 84 2.33 0.55 -11.22
CA PHE A 84 2.78 1.78 -11.86
C PHE A 84 4.15 1.60 -12.50
N PRO A 85 4.39 2.17 -13.69
CA PRO A 85 5.72 2.26 -14.27
C PRO A 85 6.70 2.98 -13.32
N ASN A 86 7.96 2.61 -13.39
CA ASN A 86 9.04 3.23 -12.64
C ASN A 86 8.88 3.21 -11.10
N ARG A 87 8.16 2.24 -10.58
CA ARG A 87 8.07 1.98 -9.14
C ARG A 87 8.72 0.67 -8.79
N GLU A 88 9.19 0.53 -7.55
CA GLU A 88 9.64 -0.70 -6.94
C GLU A 88 10.67 -1.49 -7.73
N GLY A 89 11.79 -0.98 -8.00
CA GLY A 89 12.80 -1.70 -8.76
C GLY A 89 12.50 -1.78 -10.26
N SER A 90 11.30 -1.44 -10.74
CA SER A 90 11.05 -1.24 -12.15
C SER A 90 11.64 0.08 -12.68
N LYS A 91 12.10 0.94 -11.78
CA LYS A 91 12.81 2.16 -12.15
C LYS A 91 14.23 1.82 -12.56
N LEU A 92 14.58 2.18 -13.80
CA LEU A 92 15.92 1.97 -14.33
C LEU A 92 16.96 2.76 -13.52
N GLN A 93 17.92 2.04 -12.92
CA GLN A 93 19.07 2.62 -12.25
C GLN A 93 20.31 1.80 -12.63
N ASN A 94 21.32 2.45 -13.17
CA ASN A 94 22.59 1.78 -13.52
C ASN A 94 22.42 0.51 -14.39
N GLY A 95 21.45 0.52 -15.31
CA GLY A 95 21.11 -0.65 -16.14
C GLY A 95 20.29 -1.73 -15.43
N GLN A 96 19.91 -1.53 -14.19
CA GLN A 96 19.03 -2.45 -13.46
C GLN A 96 17.59 -2.31 -13.92
N ILE A 97 16.92 -3.45 -14.07
CA ILE A 97 15.51 -3.52 -14.46
C ILE A 97 14.81 -4.64 -13.69
N ALA A 98 13.57 -4.42 -13.30
CA ALA A 98 12.67 -5.45 -12.81
C ALA A 98 11.30 -5.30 -13.47
N SER A 99 10.61 -6.42 -13.68
CA SER A 99 9.29 -6.44 -14.28
C SER A 99 8.23 -6.83 -13.25
N VAL A 100 7.05 -6.21 -13.37
CA VAL A 100 5.92 -6.47 -12.47
C VAL A 100 4.67 -6.77 -13.31
N ALA A 101 3.95 -7.83 -12.96
CA ALA A 101 2.66 -8.16 -13.54
C ALA A 101 1.59 -8.42 -12.47
N LEU A 102 0.34 -8.10 -12.81
CA LEU A 102 -0.81 -8.46 -11.99
C LEU A 102 -1.26 -9.88 -12.32
N MET A 103 -1.58 -10.65 -11.28
CA MET A 103 -2.05 -12.02 -11.39
C MET A 103 -3.03 -12.31 -10.26
N ASP A 104 -4.00 -13.21 -10.48
CA ASP A 104 -4.91 -13.62 -9.42
C ASP A 104 -4.19 -14.46 -8.34
N ALA A 105 -4.74 -14.46 -7.12
CA ALA A 105 -4.09 -15.09 -5.97
C ALA A 105 -3.91 -16.60 -6.13
N ARG A 106 -4.80 -17.29 -6.82
CA ARG A 106 -4.72 -18.75 -7.06
C ARG A 106 -3.62 -19.07 -8.05
N SER A 107 -3.50 -18.29 -9.13
CA SER A 107 -2.41 -18.47 -10.10
C SER A 107 -1.04 -18.12 -9.50
N ILE A 108 -0.97 -17.15 -8.57
CA ILE A 108 0.24 -16.90 -7.78
C ILE A 108 0.58 -18.12 -6.92
N ALA A 109 -0.41 -18.71 -6.23
CA ALA A 109 -0.21 -19.90 -5.42
C ALA A 109 0.18 -21.12 -6.25
N ALA A 110 -0.40 -21.31 -7.44
CA ALA A 110 -0.04 -22.34 -8.41
C ALA A 110 1.43 -22.18 -8.88
N THR A 111 1.81 -20.95 -9.20
CA THR A 111 3.20 -20.61 -9.56
C THR A 111 4.15 -20.90 -8.40
N ALA A 112 3.77 -20.55 -7.17
CA ALA A 112 4.56 -20.85 -5.97
C ALA A 112 4.67 -22.36 -5.72
N ALA A 113 3.58 -23.12 -5.86
CA ALA A 113 3.57 -24.58 -5.77
C ALA A 113 4.50 -25.25 -6.80
N ASN A 114 4.68 -24.59 -7.94
CA ASN A 114 5.61 -25.01 -9.01
C ASN A 114 6.95 -24.24 -8.96
N LYS A 115 7.36 -23.80 -7.76
CA LYS A 115 8.69 -23.23 -7.47
C LYS A 115 9.07 -22.03 -8.35
N GLY A 116 8.09 -21.17 -8.64
CA GLY A 116 8.28 -19.93 -9.42
C GLY A 116 8.07 -20.08 -10.92
N VAL A 117 7.79 -21.27 -11.43
CA VAL A 117 7.42 -21.47 -12.84
C VAL A 117 5.97 -21.00 -13.02
N LEU A 118 5.75 -20.04 -13.92
CA LEU A 118 4.42 -19.48 -14.17
C LEU A 118 3.41 -20.59 -14.51
N THR A 119 2.40 -20.70 -13.67
CA THR A 119 1.42 -21.79 -13.70
C THR A 119 0.02 -21.22 -13.51
N SER A 120 -0.93 -21.71 -14.31
CA SER A 120 -2.34 -21.34 -14.19
C SER A 120 -3.00 -22.01 -12.98
N ALA A 121 -3.94 -21.32 -12.34
CA ALA A 121 -4.76 -21.90 -11.29
C ALA A 121 -5.68 -23.04 -11.81
N THR A 122 -5.95 -23.10 -13.10
CA THR A 122 -6.73 -24.18 -13.72
C THR A 122 -6.04 -25.53 -13.66
N ASP A 123 -4.74 -25.56 -13.37
CA ASP A 123 -3.97 -26.79 -13.22
C ASP A 123 -4.15 -27.44 -11.83
N PHE A 124 -4.94 -26.81 -10.97
CA PHE A 124 -5.22 -27.26 -9.60
C PHE A 124 -6.72 -27.37 -9.34
N ASP A 125 -7.13 -28.54 -8.89
CA ASP A 125 -8.49 -28.75 -8.39
C ASP A 125 -8.59 -28.23 -6.95
N GLY A 126 -9.76 -27.67 -6.60
CA GLY A 126 -10.02 -27.22 -5.24
C GLY A 126 -11.43 -26.68 -5.03
N ASP A 127 -11.98 -26.92 -3.85
CA ASP A 127 -13.18 -26.23 -3.37
C ASP A 127 -12.79 -24.94 -2.68
N PHE A 128 -12.62 -23.88 -3.46
CA PHE A 128 -12.18 -22.58 -2.98
C PHE A 128 -13.28 -21.79 -2.23
N GLY A 129 -14.53 -22.28 -2.25
CA GLY A 129 -15.66 -21.65 -1.57
C GLY A 129 -15.98 -22.16 -0.17
N LYS A 130 -15.25 -23.15 0.33
CA LYS A 130 -15.55 -23.82 1.61
C LYS A 130 -15.34 -22.96 2.86
N TYR A 131 -14.46 -21.97 2.82
CA TYR A 131 -14.16 -21.11 3.95
C TYR A 131 -15.14 -19.94 4.01
N LYS A 132 -15.67 -19.70 5.22
CA LYS A 132 -16.52 -18.55 5.51
C LYS A 132 -15.80 -17.60 6.43
N TYR A 133 -15.83 -16.32 6.10
CA TYR A 133 -15.25 -15.27 6.93
C TYR A 133 -16.20 -14.90 8.07
N HIS A 134 -15.64 -14.84 9.29
CA HIS A 134 -16.33 -14.33 10.47
C HIS A 134 -15.58 -13.12 11.00
N PHE A 135 -16.24 -11.97 10.97
CA PHE A 135 -15.66 -10.74 11.49
C PHE A 135 -15.67 -10.75 13.02
N ASP A 136 -14.48 -10.63 13.60
CA ASP A 136 -14.30 -10.46 15.06
C ASP A 136 -13.85 -9.02 15.35
N SER A 137 -14.73 -8.22 15.94
CA SER A 137 -14.47 -6.83 16.30
C SER A 137 -13.54 -6.66 17.51
N ASN A 138 -13.31 -7.72 18.32
CA ASN A 138 -12.53 -7.64 19.55
C ASN A 138 -11.08 -7.18 19.28
N ILE A 139 -10.52 -7.51 18.12
CA ILE A 139 -9.18 -7.07 17.72
C ILE A 139 -9.08 -5.53 17.71
N TYR A 140 -10.11 -4.86 17.20
CA TYR A 140 -10.16 -3.40 17.22
C TYR A 140 -10.50 -2.85 18.59
N LYS A 141 -11.49 -3.43 19.29
CA LYS A 141 -11.86 -3.01 20.65
C LYS A 141 -10.70 -3.08 21.63
N ASN A 142 -9.80 -4.05 21.47
CA ASN A 142 -8.63 -4.21 22.33
C ASN A 142 -7.44 -3.30 21.95
N ARG A 143 -7.50 -2.60 20.82
CA ARG A 143 -6.40 -1.76 20.32
C ARG A 143 -6.72 -0.28 20.22
N VAL A 144 -7.98 0.06 20.06
CA VAL A 144 -8.43 1.42 19.82
C VAL A 144 -9.30 1.85 20.99
N PHE A 145 -9.01 3.01 21.53
CA PHE A 145 -9.89 3.64 22.51
C PHE A 145 -11.25 3.89 21.85
N ASP A 146 -12.30 3.42 22.49
CA ASP A 146 -13.69 3.62 22.08
C ASP A 146 -14.45 4.29 23.23
N SER A 147 -14.82 5.53 23.02
CA SER A 147 -15.62 6.30 23.98
C SER A 147 -17.10 5.88 24.00
N HIS A 148 -17.52 4.93 23.17
CA HIS A 148 -18.91 4.51 23.01
C HIS A 148 -19.89 5.67 22.70
N GLY A 149 -19.41 6.69 21.99
CA GLY A 149 -20.19 7.87 21.64
C GLY A 149 -20.34 8.90 22.78
N VAL A 150 -19.67 8.70 23.89
CA VAL A 150 -19.64 9.66 25.00
C VAL A 150 -18.40 10.53 24.86
N ALA A 151 -18.60 11.84 24.66
CA ALA A 151 -17.50 12.79 24.65
C ALA A 151 -16.95 12.98 26.06
N ASP A 152 -15.64 13.02 26.19
CA ASP A 152 -14.93 13.39 27.40
C ASP A 152 -14.18 14.70 27.14
N GLU A 153 -14.77 15.82 27.56
CA GLU A 153 -14.23 17.17 27.35
C GLU A 153 -12.96 17.45 28.20
N SER A 154 -12.63 16.55 29.13
CA SER A 154 -11.40 16.67 29.94
C SER A 154 -10.16 16.14 29.22
N VAL A 155 -10.35 15.41 28.12
CA VAL A 155 -9.24 14.84 27.34
C VAL A 155 -8.69 15.87 26.38
N GLU A 156 -7.44 16.25 26.57
CA GLU A 156 -6.71 17.11 25.65
C GLU A 156 -6.06 16.32 24.51
N ILE A 157 -6.12 16.87 23.30
CA ILE A 157 -5.41 16.31 22.15
C ILE A 157 -3.93 16.70 22.28
N GLN A 158 -3.07 15.70 22.39
CA GLN A 158 -1.63 15.89 22.39
C GLN A 158 -1.05 15.49 21.03
N PHE A 159 -0.45 16.43 20.36
CA PHE A 159 0.18 16.18 19.07
C PHE A 159 1.54 15.52 19.25
N GLY A 160 1.83 14.53 18.40
CA GLY A 160 3.18 14.01 18.26
C GLY A 160 4.12 15.04 17.62
N PRO A 161 5.45 14.81 17.64
CA PRO A 161 6.46 15.81 17.26
C PRO A 161 6.34 16.30 15.81
N ASN A 162 5.80 15.49 14.91
CA ASN A 162 5.65 15.83 13.48
C ASN A 162 4.23 16.28 13.10
N ILE A 163 3.31 16.35 14.06
CA ILE A 163 1.94 16.78 13.83
C ILE A 163 1.84 18.29 14.07
N LYS A 164 1.31 19.00 13.10
CA LYS A 164 1.05 20.44 13.16
C LYS A 164 -0.39 20.71 12.84
N ASP A 165 -0.94 21.74 13.47
CA ASP A 165 -2.27 22.23 13.13
C ASP A 165 -2.34 22.76 11.70
N TRP A 166 -3.55 22.78 11.17
CA TRP A 166 -3.84 23.51 9.95
C TRP A 166 -3.62 25.00 10.16
N PRO A 167 -3.11 25.71 9.14
CA PRO A 167 -3.05 27.17 9.22
C PRO A 167 -4.46 27.77 9.34
N ALA A 168 -4.57 28.94 9.91
CA ALA A 168 -5.82 29.69 9.91
C ALA A 168 -6.28 29.94 8.48
N MET A 169 -7.50 29.57 8.16
CA MET A 169 -8.09 29.72 6.84
C MET A 169 -9.36 30.57 6.93
N GLY A 170 -9.49 31.56 6.06
CA GLY A 170 -10.73 32.31 5.91
C GLY A 170 -11.83 31.49 5.23
N ALA A 171 -13.06 31.93 5.37
CA ALA A 171 -14.18 31.36 4.63
C ALA A 171 -13.97 31.58 3.11
N LEU A 172 -14.34 30.60 2.30
CA LEU A 172 -14.32 30.77 0.84
C LEU A 172 -15.29 31.87 0.41
N PRO A 173 -14.87 32.84 -0.41
CA PRO A 173 -15.78 33.82 -0.97
C PRO A 173 -16.69 33.20 -2.02
N GLU A 174 -17.77 33.90 -2.38
CA GLU A 174 -18.71 33.46 -3.40
C GLU A 174 -18.04 33.28 -4.78
N ASN A 175 -17.05 34.10 -5.08
CA ASN A 175 -16.30 34.05 -6.34
C ASN A 175 -14.81 33.97 -6.06
N LEU A 176 -14.10 33.13 -6.82
CA LEU A 176 -12.64 32.97 -6.76
C LEU A 176 -12.01 33.46 -8.05
N VAL A 177 -10.99 34.29 -7.93
CA VAL A 177 -10.10 34.64 -9.05
C VAL A 177 -8.82 33.85 -8.89
N LEU A 178 -8.53 32.96 -9.85
CA LEU A 178 -7.36 32.09 -9.80
C LEU A 178 -6.37 32.53 -10.87
N GLN A 179 -5.09 32.55 -10.50
CA GLN A 179 -3.98 32.73 -11.46
C GLN A 179 -3.38 31.37 -11.76
N VAL A 180 -3.21 31.05 -13.05
CA VAL A 180 -2.44 29.88 -13.48
C VAL A 180 -0.96 30.15 -13.22
N VAL A 181 -0.32 29.36 -12.38
CA VAL A 181 1.09 29.50 -12.01
C VAL A 181 1.97 28.34 -12.48
N SER A 182 1.36 27.26 -12.93
CA SER A 182 2.05 26.12 -13.54
C SER A 182 1.13 25.41 -14.53
N GLU A 183 1.68 24.94 -15.62
CA GLU A 183 0.98 24.20 -16.66
C GLU A 183 1.78 22.93 -17.01
N ILE A 184 1.16 21.77 -16.89
CA ILE A 184 1.80 20.47 -17.14
C ILE A 184 1.16 19.86 -18.38
N HIS A 185 1.95 19.64 -19.43
CA HIS A 185 1.51 19.07 -20.70
C HIS A 185 1.79 17.56 -20.84
N ASP A 186 2.33 16.93 -19.80
CA ASP A 186 2.60 15.49 -19.81
C ASP A 186 1.30 14.69 -19.95
N PRO A 187 1.27 13.62 -20.75
CA PRO A 187 0.07 12.82 -20.96
C PRO A 187 -0.39 12.08 -19.69
N VAL A 188 0.52 11.88 -18.74
CA VAL A 188 0.25 11.23 -17.45
C VAL A 188 1.00 11.97 -16.35
N THR A 189 0.28 12.33 -15.28
CA THR A 189 0.86 12.85 -14.04
C THR A 189 0.50 11.94 -12.90
N THR A 190 1.51 11.52 -12.14
CA THR A 190 1.33 10.66 -10.96
C THR A 190 1.27 11.47 -9.67
N THR A 191 0.68 10.90 -8.62
CA THR A 191 0.69 11.52 -7.30
C THR A 191 2.09 11.74 -6.75
N ASP A 192 3.06 10.92 -7.13
CA ASP A 192 4.46 11.06 -6.71
C ASP A 192 5.17 12.25 -7.40
N GLU A 193 4.69 12.64 -8.58
CA GLU A 193 5.15 13.86 -9.27
C GLU A 193 4.51 15.11 -8.67
N LEU A 194 3.27 15.01 -8.18
CA LEU A 194 2.61 16.10 -7.48
C LEU A 194 3.22 16.33 -6.10
N ILE A 195 3.37 15.26 -5.32
CA ILE A 195 4.01 15.29 -3.99
C ILE A 195 4.87 14.04 -3.84
N PRO A 196 6.20 14.16 -3.83
CA PRO A 196 7.10 13.00 -3.79
C PRO A 196 7.04 12.26 -2.46
N SER A 197 6.55 11.03 -2.47
CA SER A 197 6.23 10.23 -1.28
C SER A 197 7.45 9.94 -0.39
N GLY A 198 8.60 9.69 -0.98
CA GLY A 198 9.83 9.37 -0.24
C GLY A 198 10.35 10.54 0.56
N GLU A 199 10.37 11.72 -0.04
CA GLU A 199 10.90 12.95 0.55
C GLU A 199 9.96 13.54 1.61
N THR A 200 8.65 13.27 1.47
CA THR A 200 7.60 13.88 2.30
C THR A 200 7.09 12.99 3.42
N SER A 201 7.66 11.82 3.62
CA SER A 201 7.16 10.85 4.60
C SER A 201 7.06 11.43 6.02
N SER A 202 8.00 12.28 6.43
CA SER A 202 8.02 12.94 7.75
C SER A 202 7.07 14.14 7.87
N TYR A 203 6.52 14.65 6.76
CA TYR A 203 5.67 15.84 6.73
C TYR A 203 4.19 15.53 6.56
N ARG A 204 3.78 14.25 6.52
CA ARG A 204 2.39 13.86 6.22
C ARG A 204 1.34 14.41 7.18
N SER A 205 1.73 14.73 8.41
CA SER A 205 0.87 15.35 9.42
C SER A 205 1.25 16.82 9.69
N ASN A 206 1.96 17.44 8.74
CA ASN A 206 2.29 18.86 8.75
C ASN A 206 1.89 19.47 7.41
N PRO A 207 0.67 20.05 7.29
CA PRO A 207 0.13 20.50 6.01
C PRO A 207 1.01 21.51 5.27
N LEU A 208 1.54 22.49 5.98
CA LEU A 208 2.41 23.51 5.38
C LEU A 208 3.74 22.94 4.94
N GLY A 209 4.39 22.14 5.79
CA GLY A 209 5.63 21.46 5.44
C GLY A 209 5.46 20.51 4.27
N LEU A 210 4.30 19.84 4.16
CA LEU A 210 3.99 18.99 3.01
C LEU A 210 3.77 19.82 1.73
N ALA A 211 3.10 20.95 1.84
CA ALA A 211 2.78 21.83 0.72
C ALA A 211 4.04 22.38 0.02
N GLU A 212 5.14 22.56 0.75
CA GLU A 212 6.43 23.01 0.18
C GLU A 212 7.02 22.06 -0.85
N PHE A 213 6.57 20.79 -0.87
CA PHE A 213 7.01 19.80 -1.85
C PHE A 213 6.06 19.67 -3.06
N THR A 214 5.01 20.49 -3.13
CA THR A 214 4.06 20.43 -4.24
C THR A 214 4.78 20.73 -5.55
N LEU A 215 4.67 19.79 -6.53
CA LEU A 215 5.30 19.84 -7.84
C LEU A 215 6.84 19.98 -7.82
N SER A 216 7.50 19.76 -6.67
CA SER A 216 8.94 19.99 -6.52
C SER A 216 9.81 19.27 -7.56
N ARG A 217 9.34 18.15 -8.12
CA ARG A 217 10.03 17.40 -9.17
C ARG A 217 9.68 17.82 -10.59
N LYS A 218 8.50 18.41 -10.81
CA LYS A 218 8.00 18.80 -12.13
C LYS A 218 8.22 20.29 -12.41
N ASP A 219 7.88 21.10 -11.43
CA ASP A 219 8.03 22.55 -11.48
C ASP A 219 8.53 23.06 -10.10
N PRO A 220 9.84 23.03 -9.87
CA PRO A 220 10.42 23.45 -8.59
C PRO A 220 10.11 24.91 -8.21
N GLN A 221 9.68 25.74 -9.17
CA GLN A 221 9.35 27.14 -8.92
C GLN A 221 7.89 27.35 -8.51
N TYR A 222 7.05 26.29 -8.56
CA TYR A 222 5.61 26.39 -8.30
C TYR A 222 5.27 26.96 -6.91
N VAL A 223 5.96 26.51 -5.87
CA VAL A 223 5.63 26.82 -4.47
C VAL A 223 5.86 28.33 -4.17
N GLY A 224 6.88 28.94 -4.75
CA GLY A 224 7.19 30.34 -4.52
C GLY A 224 6.03 31.28 -4.88
N PRO A 225 5.54 31.29 -6.12
CA PRO A 225 4.37 32.11 -6.52
C PRO A 225 3.11 31.80 -5.73
N VAL A 226 2.83 30.52 -5.43
CA VAL A 226 1.65 30.11 -4.66
C VAL A 226 1.71 30.64 -3.23
N SER A 227 2.83 30.51 -2.54
CA SER A 227 3.03 31.06 -1.20
C SER A 227 2.90 32.58 -1.14
N TYR A 228 3.32 33.27 -2.19
CA TYR A 228 3.23 34.73 -2.28
C TYR A 228 1.79 35.23 -2.51
N THR A 229 0.96 34.46 -3.23
CA THR A 229 -0.46 34.79 -3.40
C THR A 229 -1.25 34.67 -2.11
N HIS A 230 -0.87 33.74 -1.22
CA HIS A 230 -1.51 33.59 0.09
C HIS A 230 -1.27 34.80 1.02
N LEU A 231 -0.14 35.48 0.90
CA LEU A 231 0.20 36.68 1.66
C LEU A 231 -0.50 37.96 1.19
N ARG A 232 -1.09 37.95 -0.02
CA ARG A 232 -1.82 39.09 -0.58
C ARG A 232 -3.34 39.04 -0.43
N ALA A 233 -3.88 37.94 0.08
CA ALA A 233 -5.31 37.76 0.32
C ALA A 233 -5.78 38.27 1.70
N HIS A 234 -4.93 39.06 2.39
CA HIS A 234 -5.25 39.73 3.69
C HIS A 234 -5.26 41.22 3.53
#